data_e4a2261a1d08ab298025ce783e58679c
#
_entry.id   e4a2261a1d08ab298025ce783e58679c
#
_cell.length_a   1.000
_cell.length_b   1.000
_cell.length_c   1.000
_cell.angle_alpha   90.00
_cell.angle_beta   90.00
_cell.angle_gamma   90.00
#
_symmetry.space_group_name_H-M   'P 1'
#
loop_
_entity.id
_entity.type
_entity.pdbx_description
1 polymer ?
#
loop_
_entity_poly.entity_id
_entity_poly.type
_entity_poly.pdbx_seq_one_letter_code
_entity_poly.pdbx_strand_id
1 'polypeptide(L)'
;SVAVQGRQILHDINLHIKPGEVHVLFGPNGTGKSTLIGTIMGFERYEVLSGKIYFKGHDITEAPCYERARLGVGVMIQRPPTIRGLSLRHMIEICGATPQETEQMARWMGLADFLDRSVNEGFSGGELKRSELLQLMAQKPDLLLLDEPESGVDVENIALVGRAANYILHNEPCGGTGCDKPCCAHNLDCDTYNPLSSQRSGLIITHV
;
A
#
# COMPACT_ATOMS: atom_id res chain seq x y z
N SER A 1 15.81 -9.98 14.56
CA SER A 1 14.98 -11.08 15.08
C SER A 1 13.69 -10.52 15.68
N VAL A 2 12.55 -11.21 15.49
CA VAL A 2 11.21 -10.71 15.88
C VAL A 2 10.40 -11.81 16.55
N ALA A 3 9.65 -11.44 17.60
CA ALA A 3 8.71 -12.31 18.27
C ALA A 3 7.24 -11.86 18.09
N VAL A 4 6.34 -12.83 18.23
CA VAL A 4 4.88 -12.64 18.27
C VAL A 4 4.37 -13.42 19.47
N GLN A 5 3.70 -12.73 20.39
CA GLN A 5 3.19 -13.35 21.64
C GLN A 5 4.26 -14.17 22.37
N GLY A 6 5.48 -13.64 22.49
CA GLY A 6 6.60 -14.29 23.16
C GLY A 6 7.29 -15.44 22.40
N ARG A 7 6.79 -15.79 21.20
CA ARG A 7 7.43 -16.80 20.34
C ARG A 7 8.22 -16.10 19.22
N GLN A 8 9.51 -16.38 19.12
CA GLN A 8 10.33 -15.90 18.03
C GLN A 8 9.90 -16.54 16.70
N ILE A 9 9.60 -15.68 15.71
CA ILE A 9 9.13 -16.07 14.39
C ILE A 9 10.17 -15.75 13.32
N LEU A 10 10.81 -14.56 13.42
CA LEU A 10 11.86 -14.16 12.48
C LEU A 10 13.22 -14.26 13.14
N HIS A 11 14.16 -14.91 12.46
CA HIS A 11 15.53 -15.16 12.89
C HIS A 11 16.48 -14.48 11.93
N ASP A 12 17.33 -13.58 12.45
CA ASP A 12 18.47 -12.97 11.76
C ASP A 12 18.15 -12.45 10.33
N ILE A 13 17.01 -11.77 10.19
CA ILE A 13 16.62 -11.19 8.90
C ILE A 13 17.53 -10.00 8.58
N ASN A 14 18.16 -10.06 7.41
CA ASN A 14 18.92 -8.98 6.81
C ASN A 14 18.28 -8.65 5.46
N LEU A 15 17.63 -7.50 5.36
CA LEU A 15 16.96 -7.02 4.16
C LEU A 15 17.38 -5.59 3.89
N HIS A 16 17.78 -5.32 2.66
CA HIS A 16 18.09 -3.97 2.19
C HIS A 16 17.34 -3.72 0.89
N ILE A 17 16.50 -2.69 0.88
CA ILE A 17 15.73 -2.24 -0.29
C ILE A 17 16.22 -0.84 -0.64
N LYS A 18 16.83 -0.69 -1.80
CA LYS A 18 17.30 0.62 -2.28
C LYS A 18 16.14 1.44 -2.82
N PRO A 19 16.28 2.77 -2.89
CA PRO A 19 15.30 3.62 -3.56
C PRO A 19 15.00 3.13 -4.99
N GLY A 20 13.73 2.96 -5.32
CA GLY A 20 13.27 2.46 -6.61
C GLY A 20 13.26 0.94 -6.80
N GLU A 21 13.77 0.17 -5.84
CA GLU A 21 13.71 -1.30 -5.92
C GLU A 21 12.36 -1.83 -5.44
N VAL A 22 11.86 -2.85 -6.13
CA VAL A 22 10.69 -3.63 -5.72
C VAL A 22 11.14 -5.06 -5.45
N HIS A 23 11.02 -5.47 -4.20
CA HIS A 23 11.33 -6.83 -3.78
C HIS A 23 10.06 -7.66 -3.65
N VAL A 24 10.11 -8.89 -4.14
CA VAL A 24 9.01 -9.85 -4.02
C VAL A 24 9.45 -11.00 -3.13
N LEU A 25 8.69 -11.25 -2.07
CA LEU A 25 8.94 -12.29 -1.09
C LEU A 25 7.99 -13.47 -1.32
N PHE A 26 8.54 -14.59 -1.73
CA PHE A 26 7.82 -15.85 -1.93
C PHE A 26 8.09 -16.83 -0.80
N GLY A 27 7.12 -17.68 -0.53
CA GLY A 27 7.29 -18.80 0.41
C GLY A 27 5.96 -19.34 0.94
N PRO A 28 5.99 -20.53 1.59
CA PRO A 28 4.80 -21.16 2.14
C PRO A 28 4.14 -20.32 3.23
N ASN A 29 2.86 -20.65 3.54
CA ASN A 29 2.16 -20.02 4.66
C ASN A 29 2.85 -20.34 5.99
N GLY A 30 2.80 -19.39 6.93
CA GLY A 30 3.38 -19.56 8.26
C GLY A 30 4.90 -19.34 8.36
N THR A 31 5.59 -18.94 7.28
CA THR A 31 7.04 -18.67 7.31
C THR A 31 7.42 -17.29 7.85
N GLY A 32 6.44 -16.48 8.26
CA GLY A 32 6.69 -15.16 8.84
C GLY A 32 6.69 -13.98 7.87
N LYS A 33 6.25 -14.17 6.61
CA LYS A 33 6.21 -13.08 5.61
C LYS A 33 5.39 -11.87 6.08
N SER A 34 4.14 -12.08 6.51
CA SER A 34 3.29 -11.02 7.06
C SER A 34 3.81 -10.46 8.38
N THR A 35 4.55 -11.27 9.16
CA THR A 35 5.27 -10.81 10.35
C THR A 35 6.34 -9.77 9.97
N LEU A 36 7.08 -10.00 8.89
CA LEU A 36 8.07 -9.05 8.41
C LEU A 36 7.43 -7.72 8.01
N ILE A 37 6.38 -7.75 7.18
CA ILE A 37 5.64 -6.53 6.79
C ILE A 37 5.10 -5.79 8.03
N GLY A 38 4.43 -6.50 8.94
CA GLY A 38 3.85 -5.88 10.14
C GLY A 38 4.91 -5.32 11.09
N THR A 39 6.10 -5.94 11.15
CA THR A 39 7.25 -5.41 11.90
C THR A 39 7.79 -4.14 11.26
N ILE A 40 7.95 -4.09 9.95
CA ILE A 40 8.38 -2.88 9.23
C ILE A 40 7.35 -1.76 9.41
N MET A 41 6.05 -2.08 9.45
CA MET A 41 4.98 -1.09 9.69
C MET A 41 4.90 -0.65 11.17
N GLY A 42 5.44 -1.42 12.11
CA GLY A 42 5.44 -1.09 13.53
C GLY A 42 4.12 -1.41 14.24
N PHE A 43 3.47 -2.52 13.85
CA PHE A 43 2.30 -2.99 14.58
C PHE A 43 2.72 -3.57 15.93
N GLU A 44 2.08 -3.15 17.02
CA GLU A 44 2.40 -3.46 18.42
C GLU A 44 2.50 -4.96 18.76
N ARG A 45 1.82 -5.81 17.99
CA ARG A 45 1.86 -7.27 18.20
C ARG A 45 3.20 -7.91 17.82
N TYR A 46 4.09 -7.19 17.15
CA TYR A 46 5.41 -7.66 16.69
C TYR A 46 6.51 -7.00 17.51
N GLU A 47 7.23 -7.80 18.28
CA GLU A 47 8.30 -7.35 19.17
C GLU A 47 9.67 -7.58 18.50
N VAL A 48 10.45 -6.51 18.34
CA VAL A 48 11.82 -6.61 17.84
C VAL A 48 12.73 -7.03 18.98
N LEU A 49 13.17 -8.29 18.99
CA LEU A 49 14.05 -8.83 20.01
C LEU A 49 15.49 -8.37 19.87
N SER A 50 15.95 -8.22 18.62
CA SER A 50 17.31 -7.78 18.29
C SER A 50 17.38 -7.24 16.88
N GLY A 51 18.36 -6.39 16.61
CA GLY A 51 18.55 -5.71 15.35
C GLY A 51 17.85 -4.36 15.30
N LYS A 52 17.89 -3.71 14.13
CA LYS A 52 17.34 -2.39 13.90
C LYS A 52 16.66 -2.29 12.55
N ILE A 53 15.69 -1.38 12.46
CA ILE A 53 14.98 -1.05 11.23
C ILE A 53 15.27 0.40 10.89
N TYR A 54 15.83 0.63 9.71
CA TYR A 54 16.12 1.97 9.22
C TYR A 54 15.24 2.30 8.00
N PHE A 55 14.69 3.50 7.99
CA PHE A 55 13.96 4.03 6.83
C PHE A 55 14.44 5.46 6.54
N LYS A 56 14.88 5.72 5.31
CA LYS A 56 15.48 7.01 4.90
C LYS A 56 16.57 7.52 5.86
N GLY A 57 17.40 6.61 6.38
CA GLY A 57 18.47 6.93 7.32
C GLY A 57 18.04 7.12 8.78
N HIS A 58 16.75 7.08 9.09
CA HIS A 58 16.22 7.17 10.44
C HIS A 58 16.04 5.78 11.05
N ASP A 59 16.47 5.60 12.30
CA ASP A 59 16.14 4.41 13.08
C ASP A 59 14.66 4.50 13.50
N ILE A 60 13.84 3.61 12.94
CA ILE A 60 12.39 3.54 13.19
C ILE A 60 12.00 2.33 14.04
N THR A 61 12.96 1.64 14.65
CA THR A 61 12.74 0.38 15.37
C THR A 61 11.63 0.51 16.41
N GLU A 62 11.67 1.56 17.21
CA GLU A 62 10.68 1.82 18.28
C GLU A 62 9.58 2.81 17.86
N ALA A 63 9.63 3.33 16.65
CA ALA A 63 8.64 4.28 16.17
C ALA A 63 7.26 3.60 16.00
N PRO A 64 6.17 4.19 16.49
CA PRO A 64 4.83 3.64 16.33
C PRO A 64 4.37 3.72 14.87
N CYS A 65 3.36 2.91 14.50
CA CYS A 65 2.92 2.77 13.12
C CYS A 65 2.50 4.10 12.48
N TYR A 66 1.88 5.02 13.22
CA TYR A 66 1.45 6.32 12.70
C TYR A 66 2.62 7.24 12.34
N GLU A 67 3.73 7.16 13.08
CA GLU A 67 4.96 7.91 12.72
C GLU A 67 5.60 7.35 11.46
N ARG A 68 5.67 6.02 11.35
CA ARG A 68 6.18 5.36 10.13
C ARG A 68 5.33 5.70 8.90
N ALA A 69 4.00 5.74 9.07
CA ALA A 69 3.09 6.18 8.01
C ALA A 69 3.37 7.64 7.59
N ARG A 70 3.60 8.56 8.55
CA ARG A 70 3.98 9.95 8.28
C ARG A 70 5.33 10.11 7.60
N LEU A 71 6.27 9.19 7.86
CA LEU A 71 7.57 9.15 7.18
C LEU A 71 7.46 8.66 5.74
N GLY A 72 6.32 8.08 5.34
CA GLY A 72 6.05 7.61 3.98
C GLY A 72 6.03 6.10 3.83
N VAL A 73 5.78 5.33 4.90
CA VAL A 73 5.52 3.89 4.80
C VAL A 73 4.03 3.67 4.61
N GLY A 74 3.63 2.99 3.53
CA GLY A 74 2.26 2.58 3.27
C GLY A 74 2.13 1.07 3.29
N VAL A 75 1.02 0.55 3.82
CA VAL A 75 0.78 -0.89 3.92
C VAL A 75 -0.61 -1.26 3.47
N MET A 76 -0.71 -2.31 2.67
CA MET A 76 -1.93 -3.05 2.38
C MET A 76 -1.88 -4.36 3.16
N ILE A 77 -2.86 -4.58 4.01
CA ILE A 77 -2.91 -5.76 4.87
C ILE A 77 -3.92 -6.80 4.34
N GLN A 78 -3.77 -8.04 4.76
CA GLN A 78 -4.63 -9.12 4.28
C GLN A 78 -6.11 -8.93 4.67
N ARG A 79 -6.37 -8.35 5.84
CA ARG A 79 -7.73 -8.10 6.36
C ARG A 79 -7.84 -6.68 6.93
N PRO A 80 -8.26 -5.71 6.12
CA PRO A 80 -8.42 -4.34 6.57
C PRO A 80 -9.62 -4.20 7.53
N PRO A 81 -9.53 -3.30 8.51
CA PRO A 81 -10.64 -3.05 9.42
C PRO A 81 -11.79 -2.33 8.71
N THR A 82 -13.01 -2.53 9.23
CA THR A 82 -14.17 -1.70 8.91
C THR A 82 -14.21 -0.49 9.84
N ILE A 83 -14.34 0.71 9.28
CA ILE A 83 -14.41 1.95 10.08
C ILE A 83 -15.79 2.57 9.88
N ARG A 84 -16.68 2.33 10.84
CA ARG A 84 -18.04 2.86 10.80
C ARG A 84 -18.06 4.35 11.09
N GLY A 85 -18.93 5.07 10.38
CA GLY A 85 -19.12 6.51 10.57
C GLY A 85 -18.06 7.39 9.87
N LEU A 86 -17.05 6.79 9.22
CA LEU A 86 -16.10 7.47 8.38
C LEU A 86 -16.34 7.03 6.93
N SER A 87 -16.73 7.94 6.04
CA SER A 87 -16.91 7.60 4.62
C SER A 87 -15.59 7.33 3.92
N LEU A 88 -15.63 6.49 2.88
CA LEU A 88 -14.46 6.23 2.05
C LEU A 88 -13.90 7.52 1.43
N ARG A 89 -14.78 8.43 0.98
CA ARG A 89 -14.41 9.76 0.49
C ARG A 89 -13.54 10.51 1.50
N HIS A 90 -14.02 10.65 2.72
CA HIS A 90 -13.32 11.38 3.77
C HIS A 90 -12.01 10.72 4.14
N MET A 91 -11.95 9.38 4.16
CA MET A 91 -10.70 8.65 4.39
C MET A 91 -9.65 8.96 3.31
N ILE A 92 -10.03 8.97 2.02
CA ILE A 92 -9.12 9.26 0.91
C ILE A 92 -8.60 10.71 0.99
N GLU A 93 -9.47 11.65 1.34
CA GLU A 93 -9.10 13.06 1.54
C GLU A 93 -8.15 13.24 2.74
N ILE A 94 -8.36 12.52 3.85
CA ILE A 94 -7.43 12.47 4.99
C ILE A 94 -6.07 11.90 4.56
N CYS A 95 -6.05 10.93 3.64
CA CYS A 95 -4.79 10.38 3.09
C CYS A 95 -4.05 11.38 2.18
N GLY A 96 -4.64 12.50 1.83
CA GLY A 96 -3.98 13.61 1.13
C GLY A 96 -4.49 13.92 -0.27
N ALA A 97 -5.54 13.24 -0.75
CA ALA A 97 -6.14 13.56 -2.05
C ALA A 97 -7.06 14.78 -1.96
N THR A 98 -7.09 15.55 -3.02
CA THR A 98 -8.12 16.58 -3.22
C THR A 98 -9.46 15.93 -3.53
N PRO A 99 -10.63 16.63 -3.34
CA PRO A 99 -11.92 16.10 -3.73
C PRO A 99 -12.00 15.67 -5.20
N GLN A 100 -11.34 16.38 -6.09
CA GLN A 100 -11.28 16.06 -7.51
C GLN A 100 -10.47 14.78 -7.77
N GLU A 101 -9.29 14.64 -7.16
CA GLU A 101 -8.48 13.42 -7.24
C GLU A 101 -9.23 12.21 -6.67
N THR A 102 -9.95 12.40 -5.55
CA THR A 102 -10.79 11.37 -4.91
C THR A 102 -11.80 10.80 -5.89
N GLU A 103 -12.56 11.66 -6.57
CA GLU A 103 -13.53 11.22 -7.58
C GLU A 103 -12.89 10.48 -8.75
N GLN A 104 -11.76 10.98 -9.24
CA GLN A 104 -11.04 10.38 -10.37
C GLN A 104 -10.51 9.00 -10.04
N MET A 105 -9.78 8.89 -8.93
CA MET A 105 -9.20 7.63 -8.47
C MET A 105 -10.30 6.61 -8.14
N ALA A 106 -11.41 7.04 -7.52
CA ALA A 106 -12.52 6.16 -7.21
C ALA A 106 -13.20 5.61 -8.47
N ARG A 107 -13.39 6.42 -9.51
CA ARG A 107 -13.89 5.95 -10.81
C ARG A 107 -12.96 4.94 -11.44
N TRP A 108 -11.66 5.22 -11.45
CA TRP A 108 -10.65 4.31 -12.01
C TRP A 108 -10.61 2.96 -11.27
N MET A 109 -10.78 2.99 -9.93
CA MET A 109 -10.84 1.79 -9.10
C MET A 109 -12.23 1.11 -9.09
N GLY A 110 -13.23 1.65 -9.81
CA GLY A 110 -14.61 1.14 -9.80
C GLY A 110 -15.26 1.24 -8.41
N LEU A 111 -14.97 2.31 -7.66
CA LEU A 111 -15.48 2.55 -6.31
C LEU A 111 -16.24 3.87 -6.18
N ALA A 112 -16.65 4.50 -7.28
CA ALA A 112 -17.36 5.78 -7.24
C ALA A 112 -18.66 5.71 -6.40
N ASP A 113 -19.43 4.63 -6.54
CA ASP A 113 -20.68 4.40 -5.81
C ASP A 113 -20.47 4.03 -4.32
N PHE A 114 -19.23 3.84 -3.91
CA PHE A 114 -18.84 3.47 -2.55
C PHE A 114 -18.32 4.66 -1.73
N LEU A 115 -18.08 5.80 -2.37
CA LEU A 115 -17.43 6.95 -1.74
C LEU A 115 -18.14 7.45 -0.48
N ASP A 116 -19.46 7.41 -0.46
CA ASP A 116 -20.27 7.94 0.65
C ASP A 116 -20.66 6.85 1.67
N ARG A 117 -20.14 5.61 1.48
CA ARG A 117 -20.31 4.50 2.43
C ARG A 117 -19.19 4.51 3.45
N SER A 118 -19.45 3.91 4.63
CA SER A 118 -18.43 3.69 5.65
C SER A 118 -17.29 2.83 5.08
N VAL A 119 -16.05 3.16 5.45
CA VAL A 119 -14.85 2.45 4.98
C VAL A 119 -14.98 0.95 5.22
N ASN A 120 -14.92 0.18 4.14
CA ASN A 120 -14.95 -1.29 4.13
C ASN A 120 -16.25 -1.93 4.67
N GLU A 121 -17.33 -1.19 4.91
CA GLU A 121 -18.59 -1.74 5.40
C GLU A 121 -19.39 -2.41 4.28
N GLY A 122 -19.49 -3.74 4.36
CA GLY A 122 -20.23 -4.54 3.37
C GLY A 122 -19.53 -4.62 1.99
N PHE A 123 -18.22 -4.40 1.93
CA PHE A 123 -17.45 -4.55 0.71
C PHE A 123 -17.11 -6.03 0.47
N SER A 124 -17.17 -6.46 -0.78
CA SER A 124 -16.63 -7.76 -1.22
C SER A 124 -15.10 -7.81 -1.09
N GLY A 125 -14.50 -8.99 -1.18
CA GLY A 125 -13.05 -9.15 -1.09
C GLY A 125 -12.29 -8.27 -2.10
N GLY A 126 -12.74 -8.22 -3.35
CA GLY A 126 -12.14 -7.37 -4.39
C GLY A 126 -12.34 -5.88 -4.12
N GLU A 127 -13.51 -5.47 -3.62
CA GLU A 127 -13.78 -4.07 -3.25
C GLU A 127 -12.92 -3.62 -2.06
N LEU A 128 -12.71 -4.50 -1.07
CA LEU A 128 -11.81 -4.23 0.05
C LEU A 128 -10.39 -3.94 -0.43
N LYS A 129 -9.85 -4.78 -1.30
CA LYS A 129 -8.50 -4.61 -1.85
C LYS A 129 -8.37 -3.33 -2.68
N ARG A 130 -9.37 -3.04 -3.51
CA ARG A 130 -9.42 -1.78 -4.28
C ARG A 130 -9.52 -0.56 -3.38
N SER A 131 -10.29 -0.63 -2.28
CA SER A 131 -10.43 0.43 -1.28
C SER A 131 -9.09 0.73 -0.58
N GLU A 132 -8.32 -0.30 -0.18
CA GLU A 132 -7.00 -0.10 0.40
C GLU A 132 -6.00 0.51 -0.58
N LEU A 133 -5.97 0.02 -1.82
CA LEU A 133 -5.10 0.59 -2.86
C LEU A 133 -5.47 2.04 -3.16
N LEU A 134 -6.76 2.38 -3.17
CA LEU A 134 -7.24 3.74 -3.36
C LEU A 134 -6.72 4.69 -2.26
N GLN A 135 -6.72 4.24 -1.01
CA GLN A 135 -6.15 4.98 0.11
C GLN A 135 -4.62 5.14 -0.05
N LEU A 136 -3.92 4.09 -0.47
CA LEU A 136 -2.47 4.13 -0.72
C LEU A 136 -2.10 5.03 -1.93
N MET A 137 -2.94 5.07 -2.96
CA MET A 137 -2.78 6.01 -4.08
C MET A 137 -2.84 7.46 -3.59
N ALA A 138 -3.77 7.77 -2.69
CA ALA A 138 -3.90 9.09 -2.07
C ALA A 138 -2.73 9.43 -1.15
N GLN A 139 -2.29 8.46 -0.34
CA GLN A 139 -1.16 8.60 0.59
C GLN A 139 0.18 8.81 -0.13
N LYS A 140 0.36 8.24 -1.33
CA LYS A 140 1.59 8.32 -2.14
C LYS A 140 2.84 7.90 -1.34
N PRO A 141 2.90 6.69 -0.77
CA PRO A 141 3.99 6.26 0.10
C PRO A 141 5.32 6.15 -0.66
N ASP A 142 6.46 6.35 0.06
CA ASP A 142 7.80 6.12 -0.48
C ASP A 142 8.23 4.65 -0.38
N LEU A 143 7.69 3.92 0.61
CA LEU A 143 7.80 2.48 0.74
C LEU A 143 6.41 1.85 0.77
N LEU A 144 6.10 1.06 -0.25
CA LEU A 144 4.83 0.33 -0.37
C LEU A 144 5.01 -1.12 0.10
N LEU A 145 4.25 -1.51 1.10
CA LEU A 145 4.21 -2.87 1.64
C LEU A 145 2.89 -3.52 1.24
N LEU A 146 2.94 -4.60 0.47
CA LEU A 146 1.74 -5.35 0.03
C LEU A 146 1.77 -6.77 0.57
N ASP A 147 0.78 -7.12 1.39
CA ASP A 147 0.62 -8.48 1.95
C ASP A 147 -0.50 -9.22 1.20
N GLU A 148 -0.11 -10.10 0.28
CA GLU A 148 -1.01 -10.92 -0.56
C GLU A 148 -2.09 -10.08 -1.27
N PRO A 149 -1.71 -9.11 -2.09
CA PRO A 149 -2.68 -8.22 -2.75
C PRO A 149 -3.67 -8.97 -3.66
N GLU A 150 -3.30 -10.14 -4.16
CA GLU A 150 -4.11 -11.00 -5.01
C GLU A 150 -5.10 -11.89 -4.24
N SER A 151 -4.91 -12.07 -2.93
CA SER A 151 -5.69 -13.01 -2.12
C SER A 151 -7.16 -12.60 -2.03
N GLY A 152 -8.07 -13.50 -2.42
CA GLY A 152 -9.52 -13.26 -2.39
C GLY A 152 -10.04 -12.31 -3.47
N VAL A 153 -9.23 -12.06 -4.50
CA VAL A 153 -9.58 -11.23 -5.64
C VAL A 153 -9.87 -12.13 -6.85
N ASP A 154 -10.95 -11.85 -7.57
CA ASP A 154 -11.24 -12.54 -8.84
C ASP A 154 -10.26 -12.13 -9.96
N VAL A 155 -10.20 -12.94 -11.01
CA VAL A 155 -9.22 -12.78 -12.11
C VAL A 155 -9.29 -11.40 -12.78
N GLU A 156 -10.49 -10.84 -12.92
CA GLU A 156 -10.70 -9.54 -13.57
C GLU A 156 -10.13 -8.40 -12.69
N ASN A 157 -10.32 -8.49 -11.40
CA ASN A 157 -9.83 -7.49 -10.44
C ASN A 157 -8.33 -7.62 -10.13
N ILE A 158 -7.71 -8.81 -10.30
CA ILE A 158 -6.24 -8.98 -10.14
C ILE A 158 -5.47 -8.04 -11.07
N ALA A 159 -5.89 -7.92 -12.32
CA ALA A 159 -5.25 -7.01 -13.27
C ALA A 159 -5.35 -5.53 -12.84
N LEU A 160 -6.47 -5.13 -12.26
CA LEU A 160 -6.66 -3.78 -11.72
C LEU A 160 -5.79 -3.53 -10.49
N VAL A 161 -5.71 -4.51 -9.57
CA VAL A 161 -4.82 -4.47 -8.39
C VAL A 161 -3.36 -4.30 -8.83
N GLY A 162 -2.91 -5.09 -9.83
CA GLY A 162 -1.57 -4.98 -10.38
C GLY A 162 -1.28 -3.61 -11.01
N ARG A 163 -2.22 -3.05 -11.78
CA ARG A 163 -2.08 -1.70 -12.36
C ARG A 163 -2.03 -0.62 -11.28
N ALA A 164 -2.86 -0.73 -10.24
CA ALA A 164 -2.86 0.23 -9.14
C ALA A 164 -1.54 0.19 -8.34
N ALA A 165 -1.03 -1.00 -8.02
CA ALA A 165 0.26 -1.17 -7.37
C ALA A 165 1.40 -0.58 -8.23
N ASN A 166 1.41 -0.86 -9.53
CA ASN A 166 2.39 -0.30 -10.47
C ASN A 166 2.30 1.24 -10.53
N TYR A 167 1.08 1.79 -10.56
CA TYR A 167 0.88 3.24 -10.51
C TYR A 167 1.44 3.86 -9.23
N ILE A 168 1.21 3.23 -8.06
CA ILE A 168 1.75 3.72 -6.78
C ILE A 168 3.28 3.69 -6.78
N LEU A 169 3.89 2.62 -7.29
CA LEU A 169 5.35 2.42 -7.26
C LEU A 169 6.09 3.32 -8.24
N HIS A 170 5.60 3.43 -9.46
CA HIS A 170 6.35 4.08 -10.54
C HIS A 170 5.86 5.47 -10.88
N ASN A 171 4.63 5.83 -10.43
CA ASN A 171 3.99 7.13 -10.75
C ASN A 171 4.13 7.47 -12.25
N GLU A 172 4.03 6.43 -13.11
CA GLU A 172 4.26 6.59 -14.54
C GLU A 172 3.22 7.51 -15.17
N PRO A 173 3.64 8.54 -15.91
CA PRO A 173 2.72 9.29 -16.74
C PRO A 173 2.09 8.36 -17.77
N CYS A 174 0.89 8.71 -18.21
CA CYS A 174 0.22 7.97 -19.25
C CYS A 174 1.02 8.02 -20.56
N GLY A 175 1.34 6.87 -21.09
CA GLY A 175 1.96 6.76 -22.42
C GLY A 175 0.91 6.83 -23.55
N GLY A 176 0.37 8.02 -23.90
CA GLY A 176 -0.36 8.21 -25.14
C GLY A 176 -1.87 7.97 -25.13
N THR A 177 -2.51 8.20 -26.26
CA THR A 177 -3.95 8.07 -26.53
C THR A 177 -4.47 6.66 -26.23
N GLY A 178 -5.46 6.56 -25.34
CA GLY A 178 -6.08 5.30 -24.91
C GLY A 178 -5.67 4.77 -23.54
N CYS A 179 -5.00 5.61 -22.73
CA CYS A 179 -4.63 5.26 -21.36
C CYS A 179 -5.83 5.39 -20.41
N ASP A 180 -6.15 4.32 -19.69
CA ASP A 180 -7.20 4.29 -18.66
C ASP A 180 -6.74 4.80 -17.29
N LYS A 181 -5.61 5.51 -17.20
CA LYS A 181 -5.06 6.05 -15.94
C LYS A 181 -5.82 7.31 -15.50
N PRO A 182 -5.88 7.59 -14.18
CA PRO A 182 -6.61 8.75 -13.64
C PRO A 182 -6.15 10.10 -14.20
N CYS A 183 -4.86 10.22 -14.55
CA CYS A 183 -4.27 11.43 -15.08
C CYS A 183 -4.76 11.77 -16.51
N CYS A 184 -5.13 10.76 -17.32
CA CYS A 184 -5.52 10.97 -18.70
C CYS A 184 -6.97 11.47 -18.88
N ALA A 185 -7.80 11.30 -17.86
CA ALA A 185 -9.21 11.72 -17.92
C ALA A 185 -9.39 13.24 -17.95
N HIS A 186 -8.34 14.04 -17.68
CA HIS A 186 -8.48 15.49 -17.48
C HIS A 186 -7.39 16.37 -18.10
N ASN A 187 -6.73 15.99 -19.19
CA ASN A 187 -5.72 16.85 -19.84
C ASN A 187 -4.71 17.51 -18.87
N LEU A 188 -4.37 16.83 -17.76
CA LEU A 188 -3.28 17.30 -16.91
C LEU A 188 -1.97 17.12 -17.69
N ASP A 189 -1.24 18.22 -17.90
CA ASP A 189 0.02 18.23 -18.61
C ASP A 189 0.98 17.19 -18.05
N CYS A 190 1.14 16.08 -18.77
CA CYS A 190 2.11 15.03 -18.44
C CYS A 190 3.57 15.53 -18.59
N ASP A 191 3.77 16.72 -19.18
CA ASP A 191 5.08 17.28 -19.47
C ASP A 191 5.82 17.86 -18.25
N THR A 192 5.14 18.02 -17.09
CA THR A 192 5.76 18.52 -15.85
C THR A 192 6.31 17.42 -14.96
N TYR A 193 6.20 16.15 -15.37
CA TYR A 193 6.68 15.02 -14.60
C TYR A 193 8.22 14.94 -14.59
N ASN A 194 8.82 15.07 -13.40
CA ASN A 194 10.25 14.82 -13.20
C ASN A 194 10.45 13.37 -12.68
N PRO A 195 10.91 12.42 -13.52
CA PRO A 195 11.08 11.02 -13.15
C PRO A 195 12.14 10.79 -12.05
N LEU A 196 12.96 11.78 -11.75
CA LEU A 196 14.03 11.69 -10.76
C LEU A 196 13.55 12.02 -9.32
N SER A 197 12.33 12.51 -9.13
CA SER A 197 11.86 13.02 -7.84
C SER A 197 11.10 12.00 -6.98
N SER A 198 10.76 10.80 -7.49
CA SER A 198 10.00 9.80 -6.72
C SER A 198 10.43 8.37 -7.03
N GLN A 199 11.61 7.98 -6.54
CA GLN A 199 11.98 6.56 -6.51
C GLN A 199 11.27 5.89 -5.33
N ARG A 200 10.04 5.44 -5.56
CA ARG A 200 9.30 4.66 -4.57
C ARG A 200 9.78 3.22 -4.59
N SER A 201 9.85 2.63 -3.41
CA SER A 201 10.28 1.25 -3.22
C SER A 201 9.11 0.38 -2.81
N GLY A 202 9.21 -0.93 -3.00
CA GLY A 202 8.16 -1.86 -2.63
C GLY A 202 8.67 -3.17 -2.06
N LEU A 203 7.89 -3.73 -1.13
CA LEU A 203 8.01 -5.11 -0.66
C LEU A 203 6.65 -5.79 -0.83
N ILE A 204 6.59 -6.77 -1.68
CA ILE A 204 5.37 -7.50 -2.04
C ILE A 204 5.49 -8.94 -1.55
N ILE A 205 4.49 -9.41 -0.82
CA ILE A 205 4.34 -10.81 -0.44
C ILE A 205 3.28 -11.43 -1.34
N THR A 206 3.59 -12.56 -1.92
CA THR A 206 2.65 -13.34 -2.73
C THR A 206 2.86 -14.83 -2.53
N HIS A 207 1.87 -15.63 -2.93
CA HIS A 207 1.95 -17.08 -2.98
C HIS A 207 2.24 -17.55 -4.41
N VAL A 208 2.93 -18.69 -4.50
CA VAL A 208 3.08 -19.45 -5.76
C VAL A 208 2.07 -20.57 -5.76
#